data_dcaeac14d22eb7ba0b24bf3f748c2c86
#
_entry.id   dcaeac14d22eb7ba0b24bf3f748c2c86
#
_cell.length_a   1.000
_cell.length_b   1.000
_cell.length_c   1.000
_cell.angle_alpha   90.00
_cell.angle_beta   90.00
_cell.angle_gamma   90.00
#
_symmetry.space_group_name_H-M   'P 1'
#
loop_
_entity.id
_entity.type
_entity.pdbx_description
1 polymer ?
#
loop_
_entity_poly.entity_id
_entity_poly.type
_entity_poly.pdbx_seq_one_letter_code
_entity_poly.pdbx_strand_id
1 'polypeptide(L)'
;MSEKNLFTSESVSEGHPDKIADQISDAILDAILTQDPDAHVAAETVVYMGSVHVFGEISTTAYVNIDEIVRNTIKEIGYTDANFGFDYKTVGVHPSIVEQSPDIAQGVNEAIEVRGAEEKDELDLIGAGDQGLMFGFASKETSEYMPLAISLSHQLVKKLADLRKSGEIAYLRPDAKSQVTVEYDENGNAKRIDAIVISTQHAPEATNDQIHADVIEKVIKAVIPAELLDDKTKYFINPTGRFVIGGPQGDSGLTGRKIIVDTYGGYAHHGGGAFSGKDATKVDRSASYAARYIAKNIVAAGLAEKAEIQLSYAIGVAHPISIHVDTFGTGKISSERLITAIRENFDLRPAGIIKMLDLKRPIYRSTAAYGHFGRTDVDLPWERLDKVDILRSLL
;
A
#
# COMPACT_ATOMS: atom_id res chain seq x y z
N MET A 1 -20.28 32.92 -4.09
CA MET A 1 -19.01 32.22 -4.36
C MET A 1 -19.41 30.85 -4.78
N SER A 2 -18.99 30.34 -5.96
CA SER A 2 -19.23 28.95 -6.33
C SER A 2 -18.50 28.06 -5.33
N GLU A 3 -19.14 26.99 -4.86
CA GLU A 3 -18.48 25.98 -4.04
C GLU A 3 -17.33 25.37 -4.84
N LYS A 4 -16.19 25.17 -4.17
CA LYS A 4 -15.02 24.55 -4.78
C LYS A 4 -15.18 23.03 -4.75
N ASN A 5 -14.85 22.37 -5.85
CA ASN A 5 -14.73 20.90 -5.87
C ASN A 5 -13.35 20.51 -5.34
N LEU A 6 -13.28 20.12 -4.07
CA LEU A 6 -12.03 19.79 -3.36
C LEU A 6 -12.01 18.30 -3.00
N PHE A 7 -10.86 17.66 -3.24
CA PHE A 7 -10.60 16.31 -2.80
C PHE A 7 -9.28 16.23 -2.04
N THR A 8 -9.25 15.48 -0.95
CA THR A 8 -8.09 15.39 -0.04
C THR A 8 -7.66 13.95 0.16
N SER A 9 -6.36 13.72 0.07
CA SER A 9 -5.73 12.46 0.52
C SER A 9 -4.62 12.76 1.52
N GLU A 10 -4.30 11.78 2.35
CA GLU A 10 -3.19 11.83 3.29
C GLU A 10 -2.23 10.66 3.10
N SER A 11 -0.99 10.84 3.55
CA SER A 11 0.00 9.78 3.66
C SER A 11 0.84 9.94 4.92
N VAL A 12 1.54 8.88 5.29
CA VAL A 12 2.43 8.84 6.44
C VAL A 12 3.80 8.30 6.04
N SER A 13 4.85 8.73 6.75
CA SER A 13 6.22 8.27 6.49
C SER A 13 6.46 6.84 6.97
N GLU A 14 7.59 6.28 6.56
CA GLU A 14 8.09 4.98 7.04
C GLU A 14 8.26 4.90 8.57
N GLY A 15 8.44 6.04 9.24
CA GLY A 15 8.61 6.13 10.69
C GLY A 15 7.32 6.33 11.49
N HIS A 16 6.16 6.42 10.82
CA HIS A 16 4.87 6.41 11.49
C HIS A 16 4.64 5.05 12.18
N PRO A 17 4.09 4.98 13.40
CA PRO A 17 3.96 3.73 14.15
C PRO A 17 3.27 2.60 13.39
N ASP A 18 2.14 2.87 12.72
CA ASP A 18 1.44 1.86 11.92
C ASP A 18 2.31 1.37 10.74
N LYS A 19 3.10 2.26 10.12
CA LYS A 19 3.97 1.86 9.01
C LYS A 19 5.26 1.16 9.47
N ILE A 20 5.72 1.40 10.69
CA ILE A 20 6.76 0.56 11.31
C ILE A 20 6.24 -0.88 11.45
N ALA A 21 5.02 -1.05 11.95
CA ALA A 21 4.38 -2.34 12.11
C ALA A 21 4.22 -3.07 10.77
N ASP A 22 3.72 -2.39 9.73
CA ASP A 22 3.60 -2.93 8.37
C ASP A 22 4.94 -3.38 7.80
N GLN A 23 6.00 -2.57 7.95
CA GLN A 23 7.33 -2.87 7.46
C GLN A 23 7.96 -4.06 8.18
N ILE A 24 7.73 -4.21 9.48
CA ILE A 24 8.21 -5.38 10.26
C ILE A 24 7.49 -6.64 9.78
N SER A 25 6.17 -6.61 9.65
CA SER A 25 5.38 -7.75 9.20
C SER A 25 5.79 -8.20 7.78
N ASP A 26 6.00 -7.28 6.86
CA ASP A 26 6.46 -7.60 5.50
C ASP A 26 7.94 -7.99 5.44
N ALA A 27 8.79 -7.48 6.31
CA ALA A 27 10.18 -7.94 6.41
C ALA A 27 10.27 -9.40 6.88
N ILE A 28 9.41 -9.81 7.80
CA ILE A 28 9.30 -11.20 8.23
C ILE A 28 8.80 -12.08 7.08
N LEU A 29 7.76 -11.64 6.37
CA LEU A 29 7.24 -12.34 5.20
C LEU A 29 8.33 -12.55 4.15
N ASP A 30 9.06 -11.50 3.75
CA ASP A 30 10.11 -11.58 2.74
C ASP A 30 11.26 -12.49 3.17
N ALA A 31 11.65 -12.45 4.44
CA ALA A 31 12.69 -13.35 4.98
C ALA A 31 12.28 -14.82 4.93
N ILE A 32 11.01 -15.13 5.17
CA ILE A 32 10.43 -16.47 5.05
C ILE A 32 10.39 -16.91 3.59
N LEU A 33 9.80 -16.09 2.69
CA LEU A 33 9.65 -16.42 1.27
C LEU A 33 11.00 -16.62 0.57
N THR A 34 12.05 -15.97 1.04
CA THR A 34 13.42 -16.18 0.52
C THR A 34 13.89 -17.61 0.70
N GLN A 35 13.44 -18.31 1.74
CA GLN A 35 13.85 -19.69 2.06
C GLN A 35 12.75 -20.70 1.71
N ASP A 36 11.48 -20.30 1.80
CA ASP A 36 10.31 -21.14 1.58
C ASP A 36 9.24 -20.35 0.80
N PRO A 37 9.28 -20.37 -0.55
CA PRO A 37 8.33 -19.65 -1.39
C PRO A 37 6.87 -20.14 -1.27
N ASP A 38 6.66 -21.32 -0.68
CA ASP A 38 5.34 -21.94 -0.49
C ASP A 38 4.80 -21.75 0.94
N ALA A 39 5.48 -20.96 1.76
CA ALA A 39 5.06 -20.68 3.12
C ALA A 39 3.70 -19.98 3.19
N HIS A 40 2.91 -20.33 4.20
CA HIS A 40 1.69 -19.61 4.57
C HIS A 40 1.99 -18.69 5.74
N VAL A 41 1.82 -17.39 5.53
CA VAL A 41 2.18 -16.36 6.50
C VAL A 41 1.02 -15.40 6.70
N ALA A 42 0.65 -15.20 7.96
CA ALA A 42 -0.21 -14.16 8.45
C ALA A 42 0.45 -13.57 9.71
N ALA A 43 1.35 -12.60 9.52
CA ALA A 43 2.12 -11.99 10.59
C ALA A 43 1.64 -10.57 10.86
N GLU A 44 1.25 -10.30 12.09
CA GLU A 44 0.86 -8.99 12.56
C GLU A 44 1.85 -8.47 13.59
N THR A 45 2.00 -7.16 13.65
CA THR A 45 2.94 -6.48 14.55
C THR A 45 2.23 -5.35 15.27
N VAL A 46 2.46 -5.25 16.57
CA VAL A 46 2.14 -4.07 17.39
C VAL A 46 3.43 -3.41 17.83
N VAL A 47 3.51 -2.09 17.68
CA VAL A 47 4.61 -1.27 18.20
C VAL A 47 4.05 -0.23 19.16
N TYR A 48 4.73 -0.04 20.29
CA TYR A 48 4.44 1.03 21.23
C TYR A 48 5.71 1.34 22.05
N MET A 49 5.62 2.28 22.97
CA MET A 49 6.78 2.78 23.71
C MET A 49 7.67 1.63 24.23
N GLY A 50 8.88 1.49 23.65
CA GLY A 50 9.90 0.53 24.08
C GLY A 50 9.60 -0.94 23.78
N SER A 51 8.57 -1.28 23.02
CA SER A 51 8.19 -2.68 22.80
C SER A 51 7.62 -2.94 21.40
N VAL A 52 7.90 -4.14 20.89
CA VAL A 52 7.37 -4.70 19.65
C VAL A 52 6.83 -6.10 19.93
N HIS A 53 5.59 -6.34 19.60
CA HIS A 53 4.99 -7.67 19.63
C HIS A 53 4.71 -8.12 18.20
N VAL A 54 5.21 -9.30 17.84
CA VAL A 54 4.93 -9.97 16.57
C VAL A 54 4.11 -11.21 16.86
N PHE A 55 2.94 -11.33 16.25
CA PHE A 55 2.05 -12.46 16.46
C PHE A 55 1.37 -12.87 15.17
N GLY A 56 0.73 -14.02 15.16
CA GLY A 56 0.00 -14.55 14.01
C GLY A 56 0.29 -16.01 13.73
N GLU A 57 -0.14 -16.45 12.54
CA GLU A 57 -0.08 -17.83 12.10
C GLU A 57 0.92 -17.96 10.95
N ILE A 58 1.93 -18.83 11.13
CA ILE A 58 2.96 -19.10 10.13
C ILE A 58 3.17 -20.61 10.01
N SER A 59 2.97 -21.13 8.79
CA SER A 59 3.31 -22.51 8.44
C SER A 59 4.43 -22.48 7.39
N THR A 60 5.63 -22.89 7.76
CA THR A 60 6.83 -22.81 6.93
C THR A 60 7.88 -23.83 7.34
N THR A 61 8.75 -24.18 6.40
CA THR A 61 9.99 -24.93 6.65
C THR A 61 11.20 -24.03 6.93
N ALA A 62 11.03 -22.70 6.72
CA ALA A 62 12.09 -21.72 6.93
C ALA A 62 12.33 -21.44 8.42
N TYR A 63 13.58 -21.11 8.75
CA TYR A 63 13.93 -20.52 10.03
C TYR A 63 14.35 -19.07 9.84
N VAL A 64 13.70 -18.16 10.56
CA VAL A 64 14.04 -16.74 10.56
C VAL A 64 14.22 -16.22 11.98
N ASN A 65 15.20 -15.36 12.18
CA ASN A 65 15.43 -14.67 13.46
C ASN A 65 14.57 -13.40 13.52
N ILE A 66 13.39 -13.53 14.10
CA ILE A 66 12.41 -12.42 14.19
C ILE A 66 13.00 -11.23 14.95
N ASP A 67 13.73 -11.45 16.06
CA ASP A 67 14.35 -10.36 16.83
C ASP A 67 15.31 -9.54 15.95
N GLU A 68 16.14 -10.18 15.17
CA GLU A 68 17.09 -9.52 14.28
C GLU A 68 16.39 -8.78 13.14
N ILE A 69 15.34 -9.36 12.52
CA ILE A 69 14.55 -8.72 11.47
C ILE A 69 13.89 -7.46 12.00
N VAL A 70 13.27 -7.51 13.18
CA VAL A 70 12.63 -6.37 13.82
C VAL A 70 13.64 -5.25 14.06
N ARG A 71 14.77 -5.55 14.68
CA ARG A 71 15.82 -4.56 15.00
C ARG A 71 16.40 -3.93 13.74
N ASN A 72 16.69 -4.72 12.72
CA ASN A 72 17.22 -4.22 11.45
C ASN A 72 16.20 -3.30 10.77
N THR A 73 14.92 -3.65 10.76
CA THR A 73 13.85 -2.82 10.20
C THR A 73 13.75 -1.48 10.92
N ILE A 74 13.73 -1.47 12.26
CA ILE A 74 13.68 -0.26 13.08
C ILE A 74 14.91 0.63 12.83
N LYS A 75 16.10 0.00 12.72
CA LYS A 75 17.37 0.70 12.44
C LYS A 75 17.34 1.39 11.07
N GLU A 76 16.89 0.69 10.03
CA GLU A 76 16.84 1.21 8.66
C GLU A 76 15.82 2.34 8.49
N ILE A 77 14.71 2.29 9.24
CA ILE A 77 13.74 3.39 9.34
C ILE A 77 14.40 4.63 9.96
N GLY A 78 15.35 4.45 10.89
CA GLY A 78 16.11 5.54 11.50
C GLY A 78 15.82 5.79 12.97
N TYR A 79 15.19 4.86 13.67
CA TYR A 79 15.09 4.88 15.14
C TYR A 79 16.38 4.30 15.74
N THR A 80 17.40 5.12 15.81
CA THR A 80 18.79 4.76 16.16
C THR A 80 19.31 5.42 17.42
N ASP A 81 18.50 6.26 18.07
CA ASP A 81 18.86 7.01 19.28
C ASP A 81 17.77 6.78 20.36
N ALA A 82 18.21 6.37 21.55
CA ALA A 82 17.32 6.15 22.70
C ALA A 82 16.53 7.42 23.12
N ASN A 83 17.05 8.62 22.81
CA ASN A 83 16.36 9.88 23.04
C ASN A 83 15.08 10.05 22.18
N PHE A 84 14.89 9.21 21.16
CA PHE A 84 13.64 9.19 20.39
C PHE A 84 12.52 8.42 21.11
N GLY A 85 12.83 7.83 22.29
CA GLY A 85 11.89 7.02 23.07
C GLY A 85 11.54 5.66 22.45
N PHE A 86 12.15 5.35 21.32
CA PHE A 86 12.08 4.07 20.59
C PHE A 86 13.40 3.90 19.84
N ASP A 87 14.08 2.77 20.06
CA ASP A 87 15.43 2.55 19.53
C ASP A 87 15.66 1.05 19.27
N TYR A 88 16.24 0.75 18.12
CA TYR A 88 16.46 -0.64 17.66
C TYR A 88 17.31 -1.49 18.62
N LYS A 89 18.19 -0.89 19.45
CA LYS A 89 19.04 -1.62 20.39
C LYS A 89 18.32 -2.00 21.68
N THR A 90 17.42 -1.12 22.14
CA THR A 90 16.84 -1.18 23.50
C THR A 90 15.40 -1.66 23.49
N VAL A 91 14.73 -1.68 22.36
CA VAL A 91 13.34 -2.15 22.25
C VAL A 91 13.22 -3.63 22.64
N GLY A 92 12.21 -3.95 23.46
CA GLY A 92 11.81 -5.32 23.74
C GLY A 92 11.09 -5.95 22.54
N VAL A 93 11.50 -7.15 22.12
CA VAL A 93 10.87 -7.87 21.00
C VAL A 93 10.23 -9.15 21.55
N HIS A 94 8.93 -9.32 21.29
CA HIS A 94 8.11 -10.39 21.85
C HIS A 94 7.38 -11.15 20.73
N PRO A 95 7.99 -12.20 20.13
CA PRO A 95 7.31 -13.03 19.16
C PRO A 95 6.33 -14.01 19.82
N SER A 96 5.14 -14.15 19.24
CA SER A 96 4.10 -15.11 19.64
C SER A 96 3.47 -15.71 18.38
N ILE A 97 4.17 -16.65 17.75
CA ILE A 97 3.78 -17.27 16.49
C ILE A 97 3.26 -18.68 16.75
N VAL A 98 2.15 -19.02 16.09
CA VAL A 98 1.56 -20.36 16.10
C VAL A 98 1.45 -20.91 14.66
N GLU A 99 1.20 -22.19 14.51
CA GLU A 99 0.89 -22.79 13.20
C GLU A 99 -0.53 -22.46 12.76
N GLN A 100 -0.77 -22.42 11.44
CA GLN A 100 -2.11 -22.22 10.88
C GLN A 100 -3.08 -23.31 11.35
N SER A 101 -4.34 -22.91 11.64
CA SER A 101 -5.40 -23.88 12.02
C SER A 101 -5.60 -24.95 10.95
N PRO A 102 -5.66 -26.24 11.33
CA PRO A 102 -5.95 -27.33 10.40
C PRO A 102 -7.30 -27.19 9.68
N ASP A 103 -8.30 -26.59 10.35
CA ASP A 103 -9.64 -26.38 9.77
C ASP A 103 -9.61 -25.36 8.63
N ILE A 104 -8.81 -24.30 8.78
CA ILE A 104 -8.58 -23.31 7.71
C ILE A 104 -7.76 -23.95 6.59
N ALA A 105 -6.68 -24.66 6.89
CA ALA A 105 -5.81 -25.30 5.94
C ALA A 105 -6.58 -26.28 5.02
N GLN A 106 -7.53 -27.05 5.56
CA GLN A 106 -8.35 -27.98 4.77
C GLN A 106 -9.14 -27.27 3.66
N GLY A 107 -9.67 -26.08 3.94
CA GLY A 107 -10.46 -25.33 2.96
C GLY A 107 -9.62 -24.62 1.90
N VAL A 108 -8.41 -24.22 2.26
CA VAL A 108 -7.50 -23.41 1.41
C VAL A 108 -6.63 -24.29 0.53
N ASN A 109 -6.11 -25.41 1.09
CA ASN A 109 -5.17 -26.29 0.39
C ASN A 109 -5.82 -27.17 -0.67
N GLU A 110 -7.13 -27.38 -0.63
CA GLU A 110 -7.89 -28.09 -1.64
C GLU A 110 -9.24 -27.41 -1.89
N ALA A 111 -9.32 -26.63 -2.98
CA ALA A 111 -10.52 -25.89 -3.35
C ALA A 111 -11.71 -26.84 -3.64
N ILE A 112 -12.91 -26.31 -3.48
CA ILE A 112 -14.15 -27.08 -3.66
C ILE A 112 -14.27 -27.66 -5.06
N GLU A 113 -13.73 -26.97 -6.07
CA GLU A 113 -13.75 -27.36 -7.49
C GLU A 113 -13.01 -28.67 -7.77
N VAL A 114 -12.00 -28.97 -6.98
CA VAL A 114 -11.16 -30.17 -7.18
C VAL A 114 -11.48 -31.32 -6.22
N ARG A 115 -12.37 -31.11 -5.25
CA ARG A 115 -12.77 -32.15 -4.29
C ARG A 115 -13.59 -33.23 -5.00
N GLY A 116 -13.00 -34.41 -5.15
CA GLY A 116 -13.64 -35.54 -5.79
C GLY A 116 -13.64 -35.50 -7.33
N ALA A 117 -12.95 -34.55 -7.97
CA ALA A 117 -12.80 -34.50 -9.42
C ALA A 117 -11.76 -35.53 -9.89
N GLU A 118 -12.05 -36.22 -11.02
CA GLU A 118 -11.13 -37.17 -11.66
C GLU A 118 -9.96 -36.46 -12.36
N GLU A 119 -10.24 -35.31 -13.00
CA GLU A 119 -9.24 -34.43 -13.60
C GLU A 119 -9.17 -33.12 -12.81
N LYS A 120 -7.97 -32.71 -12.43
CA LYS A 120 -7.73 -31.50 -11.65
C LYS A 120 -6.89 -30.51 -12.47
N ASP A 121 -7.41 -29.29 -12.68
CA ASP A 121 -6.59 -28.18 -13.14
C ASP A 121 -5.70 -27.73 -11.97
N GLU A 122 -4.40 -27.63 -12.22
CA GLU A 122 -3.42 -27.20 -11.20
C GLU A 122 -3.74 -25.82 -10.60
N LEU A 123 -4.38 -24.94 -11.38
CA LEU A 123 -4.77 -23.59 -10.93
C LEU A 123 -6.08 -23.59 -10.11
N ASP A 124 -6.84 -24.68 -10.11
CA ASP A 124 -8.00 -24.88 -9.25
C ASP A 124 -7.65 -25.56 -7.91
N LEU A 125 -6.39 -25.92 -7.68
CA LEU A 125 -5.99 -26.63 -6.45
C LEU A 125 -6.16 -25.74 -5.21
N ILE A 126 -5.81 -24.46 -5.30
CA ILE A 126 -5.81 -23.53 -4.16
C ILE A 126 -7.10 -22.74 -4.17
N GLY A 127 -7.92 -22.89 -3.12
CA GLY A 127 -9.07 -22.03 -2.86
C GLY A 127 -8.67 -20.68 -2.25
N ALA A 128 -9.56 -19.70 -2.33
CA ALA A 128 -9.34 -18.42 -1.65
C ALA A 128 -9.17 -18.63 -0.14
N GLY A 129 -8.17 -17.95 0.45
CA GLY A 129 -7.83 -18.08 1.88
C GLY A 129 -8.88 -17.52 2.82
N ASP A 130 -9.77 -16.66 2.30
CA ASP A 130 -10.90 -16.10 3.04
C ASP A 130 -12.01 -15.69 2.05
N GLN A 131 -13.18 -15.38 2.58
CA GLN A 131 -14.19 -14.60 1.86
C GLN A 131 -13.74 -13.13 1.83
N GLY A 132 -14.23 -12.38 0.82
CA GLY A 132 -13.97 -10.94 0.80
C GLY A 132 -14.26 -10.30 -0.53
N LEU A 133 -14.12 -8.98 -0.56
CA LEU A 133 -14.19 -8.16 -1.75
C LEU A 133 -12.97 -7.24 -1.81
N MET A 134 -12.41 -7.07 -2.99
CA MET A 134 -11.19 -6.30 -3.22
C MET A 134 -11.41 -5.35 -4.38
N PHE A 135 -10.76 -4.18 -4.30
CA PHE A 135 -10.86 -3.16 -5.33
C PHE A 135 -9.50 -2.84 -5.94
N GLY A 136 -9.51 -2.58 -7.24
CA GLY A 136 -8.42 -1.96 -7.97
C GLY A 136 -8.91 -0.73 -8.69
N PHE A 137 -8.04 0.27 -8.79
CA PHE A 137 -8.38 1.54 -9.44
C PHE A 137 -7.22 2.06 -10.29
N ALA A 138 -7.56 2.81 -11.33
CA ALA A 138 -6.61 3.61 -12.10
C ALA A 138 -7.31 4.85 -12.69
N SER A 139 -6.56 5.93 -12.85
CA SER A 139 -6.99 7.14 -13.54
C SER A 139 -5.84 7.76 -14.33
N LYS A 140 -6.16 8.63 -15.28
CA LYS A 140 -5.16 9.36 -16.07
C LYS A 140 -4.61 10.62 -15.37
N GLU A 141 -4.87 10.80 -14.07
CA GLU A 141 -4.45 12.01 -13.37
C GLU A 141 -2.94 12.15 -13.25
N THR A 142 -2.23 11.02 -13.19
CA THR A 142 -0.77 10.97 -13.11
C THR A 142 -0.20 9.98 -14.13
N SER A 143 1.10 10.05 -14.40
CA SER A 143 1.79 9.14 -15.32
C SER A 143 1.77 7.68 -14.87
N GLU A 144 1.72 7.46 -13.56
CA GLU A 144 1.61 6.14 -12.93
C GLU A 144 0.17 5.64 -12.81
N TYR A 145 -0.80 6.39 -13.33
CA TYR A 145 -2.23 6.08 -13.29
C TYR A 145 -2.83 6.04 -11.88
N MET A 146 -2.38 6.96 -11.01
CA MET A 146 -2.88 7.13 -9.65
C MET A 146 -3.65 8.43 -9.50
N PRO A 147 -4.56 8.55 -8.50
CA PRO A 147 -5.12 9.82 -8.11
C PRO A 147 -4.03 10.79 -7.65
N LEU A 148 -4.11 12.04 -8.09
CA LEU A 148 -3.07 13.05 -7.86
C LEU A 148 -2.83 13.33 -6.36
N ALA A 149 -3.91 13.45 -5.57
CA ALA A 149 -3.81 13.81 -4.16
C ALA A 149 -2.99 12.80 -3.35
N ILE A 150 -3.23 11.48 -3.53
CA ILE A 150 -2.46 10.45 -2.81
C ILE A 150 -1.03 10.32 -3.36
N SER A 151 -0.84 10.42 -4.68
CA SER A 151 0.49 10.39 -5.29
C SER A 151 1.39 11.48 -4.71
N LEU A 152 0.91 12.74 -4.68
CA LEU A 152 1.65 13.86 -4.09
C LEU A 152 1.86 13.68 -2.57
N SER A 153 0.85 13.16 -1.85
CA SER A 153 1.00 12.91 -0.41
C SER A 153 2.12 11.90 -0.12
N HIS A 154 2.22 10.80 -0.88
CA HIS A 154 3.32 9.85 -0.76
C HIS A 154 4.68 10.48 -1.06
N GLN A 155 4.77 11.25 -2.15
CA GLN A 155 6.02 11.90 -2.55
C GLN A 155 6.52 12.89 -1.50
N LEU A 156 5.62 13.63 -0.84
CA LEU A 156 5.99 14.58 0.23
C LEU A 156 6.62 13.90 1.44
N VAL A 157 6.01 12.84 1.98
CA VAL A 157 6.58 12.12 3.13
C VAL A 157 7.82 11.31 2.75
N LYS A 158 7.92 10.82 1.52
CA LYS A 158 9.13 10.19 1.00
C LYS A 158 10.27 11.20 0.90
N LYS A 159 10.02 12.40 0.37
CA LYS A 159 11.02 13.47 0.29
C LYS A 159 11.53 13.89 1.66
N LEU A 160 10.66 13.97 2.68
CA LEU A 160 11.08 14.20 4.07
C LEU A 160 12.04 13.11 4.57
N ALA A 161 11.73 11.85 4.31
CA ALA A 161 12.58 10.74 4.70
C ALA A 161 13.93 10.76 3.97
N ASP A 162 13.95 11.08 2.68
CA ASP A 162 15.18 11.19 1.87
C ASP A 162 16.09 12.30 2.41
N LEU A 163 15.52 13.49 2.72
CA LEU A 163 16.29 14.62 3.30
C LEU A 163 16.80 14.33 4.71
N ARG A 164 16.06 13.57 5.51
CA ARG A 164 16.50 13.09 6.82
C ARG A 164 17.65 12.09 6.68
N LYS A 165 17.49 11.06 5.83
CA LYS A 165 18.49 9.99 5.64
C LYS A 165 19.79 10.50 5.00
N SER A 166 19.70 11.47 4.11
CA SER A 166 20.90 12.13 3.54
C SER A 166 21.62 13.05 4.51
N GLY A 167 20.97 13.43 5.61
CA GLY A 167 21.50 14.42 6.55
C GLY A 167 21.39 15.88 6.08
N GLU A 168 20.73 16.14 4.94
CA GLU A 168 20.53 17.51 4.43
C GLU A 168 19.67 18.34 5.37
N ILE A 169 18.69 17.72 6.06
CA ILE A 169 17.93 18.32 7.15
C ILE A 169 18.12 17.45 8.40
N ALA A 170 19.21 17.67 9.12
CA ALA A 170 19.68 16.82 10.21
C ALA A 170 18.74 16.80 11.44
N TYR A 171 17.88 17.81 11.60
CA TYR A 171 16.93 17.87 12.72
C TYR A 171 15.66 17.05 12.49
N LEU A 172 15.38 16.54 11.27
CA LEU A 172 14.22 15.71 11.02
C LEU A 172 14.34 14.35 11.73
N ARG A 173 13.21 13.87 12.24
CA ARG A 173 13.05 12.55 12.85
C ARG A 173 12.11 11.68 12.01
N PRO A 174 12.03 10.35 12.27
CA PRO A 174 11.38 9.44 11.33
C PRO A 174 9.88 9.60 11.14
N ASP A 175 9.13 10.06 12.16
CA ASP A 175 7.67 10.16 12.09
C ASP A 175 7.23 11.43 11.36
N ALA A 176 6.38 11.25 10.36
CA ALA A 176 5.79 12.37 9.62
C ALA A 176 4.47 11.98 8.95
N LYS A 177 3.65 12.99 8.69
CA LYS A 177 2.40 12.89 7.94
C LYS A 177 2.32 14.00 6.90
N SER A 178 1.65 13.73 5.80
CA SER A 178 1.28 14.73 4.79
C SER A 178 -0.18 14.61 4.43
N GLN A 179 -0.77 15.73 3.97
CA GLN A 179 -2.11 15.76 3.42
C GLN A 179 -2.11 16.77 2.28
N VAL A 180 -2.71 16.41 1.15
CA VAL A 180 -2.83 17.29 -0.03
C VAL A 180 -4.29 17.41 -0.41
N THR A 181 -4.77 18.66 -0.54
CA THR A 181 -6.11 19.00 -1.02
C THR A 181 -5.99 19.58 -2.41
N VAL A 182 -6.57 18.89 -3.39
CA VAL A 182 -6.61 19.29 -4.81
C VAL A 182 -7.94 19.95 -5.12
N GLU A 183 -7.91 21.08 -5.81
CA GLU A 183 -9.09 21.72 -6.43
C GLU A 183 -9.23 21.19 -7.86
N TYR A 184 -10.43 20.67 -8.19
CA TYR A 184 -10.77 20.15 -9.51
C TYR A 184 -11.70 21.11 -10.27
N ASP A 185 -11.59 21.14 -11.59
CA ASP A 185 -12.50 21.85 -12.48
C ASP A 185 -13.83 21.07 -12.68
N GLU A 186 -14.73 21.63 -13.49
CA GLU A 186 -16.05 21.05 -13.81
C GLU A 186 -15.94 19.71 -14.56
N ASN A 187 -14.82 19.47 -15.22
CA ASN A 187 -14.55 18.25 -15.97
C ASN A 187 -13.82 17.19 -15.14
N GLY A 188 -13.50 17.49 -13.88
CA GLY A 188 -12.76 16.62 -13.00
C GLY A 188 -11.24 16.60 -13.24
N ASN A 189 -10.68 17.62 -13.89
CA ASN A 189 -9.24 17.77 -14.03
C ASN A 189 -8.68 18.57 -12.84
N ALA A 190 -7.50 18.17 -12.37
CA ALA A 190 -6.79 18.89 -11.33
C ALA A 190 -6.44 20.31 -11.80
N LYS A 191 -6.80 21.32 -11.03
CA LYS A 191 -6.64 22.74 -11.35
C LYS A 191 -5.50 23.38 -10.56
N ARG A 192 -5.45 23.13 -9.25
CA ARG A 192 -4.46 23.67 -8.32
C ARG A 192 -4.48 22.92 -6.99
N ILE A 193 -3.47 23.13 -6.18
CA ILE A 193 -3.46 22.67 -4.79
C ILE A 193 -4.05 23.75 -3.90
N ASP A 194 -5.14 23.45 -3.20
CA ASP A 194 -5.78 24.37 -2.27
C ASP A 194 -5.08 24.42 -0.91
N ALA A 195 -4.66 23.25 -0.39
CA ALA A 195 -3.99 23.15 0.90
C ALA A 195 -3.00 22.00 0.97
N ILE A 196 -1.93 22.20 1.72
CA ILE A 196 -0.93 21.18 2.07
C ILE A 196 -0.77 21.21 3.58
N VAL A 197 -0.89 20.03 4.22
CA VAL A 197 -0.58 19.84 5.64
C VAL A 197 0.64 18.95 5.73
N ILE A 198 1.65 19.33 6.51
CA ILE A 198 2.80 18.50 6.85
C ILE A 198 3.01 18.57 8.36
N SER A 199 3.01 17.41 9.00
CA SER A 199 3.43 17.24 10.37
C SER A 199 4.67 16.36 10.39
N THR A 200 5.79 16.91 10.84
CA THR A 200 7.07 16.18 10.88
C THR A 200 7.70 16.25 12.25
N GLN A 201 8.09 15.09 12.77
CA GLN A 201 8.86 14.98 14.00
C GLN A 201 10.25 15.60 13.81
N HIS A 202 10.73 16.31 14.84
CA HIS A 202 11.98 17.06 14.77
C HIS A 202 12.74 17.04 16.09
N ALA A 203 14.02 17.39 16.04
CA ALA A 203 14.87 17.58 17.22
C ALA A 203 14.44 18.82 18.02
N PRO A 204 14.62 18.82 19.36
CA PRO A 204 14.09 19.88 20.23
C PRO A 204 14.69 21.27 19.96
N GLU A 205 15.85 21.35 19.37
CA GLU A 205 16.56 22.61 19.02
C GLU A 205 16.06 23.27 17.74
N ALA A 206 15.33 22.54 16.88
CA ALA A 206 14.78 23.11 15.64
C ALA A 206 13.63 24.08 15.95
N THR A 207 13.67 25.27 15.35
CA THR A 207 12.62 26.28 15.50
C THR A 207 11.50 26.06 14.47
N ASN A 208 10.28 26.48 14.79
CA ASN A 208 9.17 26.39 13.86
C ASN A 208 9.42 27.19 12.56
N ASP A 209 10.04 28.35 12.64
CA ASP A 209 10.34 29.19 11.46
C ASP A 209 11.31 28.45 10.53
N GLN A 210 12.36 27.81 11.09
CA GLN A 210 13.30 27.00 10.32
C GLN A 210 12.58 25.82 9.65
N ILE A 211 11.77 25.07 10.41
CA ILE A 211 11.03 23.92 9.87
C ILE A 211 10.09 24.36 8.75
N HIS A 212 9.37 25.48 8.96
CA HIS A 212 8.45 26.04 7.98
C HIS A 212 9.18 26.40 6.68
N ALA A 213 10.28 27.12 6.77
CA ALA A 213 11.07 27.53 5.59
C ALA A 213 11.66 26.32 4.84
N ASP A 214 12.31 25.38 5.56
CA ASP A 214 12.93 24.21 4.94
C ASP A 214 11.88 23.28 4.28
N VAL A 215 10.73 23.06 4.92
CA VAL A 215 9.66 22.21 4.38
C VAL A 215 9.06 22.83 3.12
N ILE A 216 8.82 24.14 3.09
CA ILE A 216 8.30 24.79 1.86
C ILE A 216 9.32 24.67 0.73
N GLU A 217 10.58 25.07 0.97
CA GLU A 217 11.58 25.18 -0.10
C GLU A 217 12.11 23.82 -0.56
N LYS A 218 12.43 22.91 0.38
CA LYS A 218 13.14 21.66 0.06
C LYS A 218 12.22 20.45 -0.10
N VAL A 219 10.98 20.52 0.40
CA VAL A 219 10.02 19.43 0.30
C VAL A 219 8.89 19.79 -0.66
N ILE A 220 8.08 20.80 -0.34
CA ILE A 220 6.87 21.10 -1.09
C ILE A 220 7.20 21.55 -2.51
N LYS A 221 8.04 22.57 -2.67
CA LYS A 221 8.42 23.07 -4.00
C LYS A 221 9.27 22.11 -4.82
N ALA A 222 9.93 21.16 -4.16
CA ALA A 222 10.70 20.11 -4.85
C ALA A 222 9.82 18.94 -5.36
N VAL A 223 8.63 18.77 -4.81
CA VAL A 223 7.71 17.66 -5.12
C VAL A 223 6.54 18.11 -5.97
N ILE A 224 5.91 19.23 -5.60
CA ILE A 224 4.68 19.67 -6.25
C ILE A 224 5.02 20.52 -7.47
N PRO A 225 4.46 20.22 -8.66
CA PRO A 225 4.63 21.02 -9.86
C PRO A 225 4.26 22.49 -9.61
N ALA A 226 5.12 23.40 -10.05
CA ALA A 226 4.97 24.85 -9.77
C ALA A 226 3.66 25.43 -10.32
N GLU A 227 3.15 24.88 -11.42
CA GLU A 227 1.88 25.27 -12.02
C GLU A 227 0.65 24.93 -11.20
N LEU A 228 0.78 24.02 -10.23
CA LEU A 228 -0.30 23.67 -9.30
C LEU A 228 -0.28 24.50 -8.01
N LEU A 229 0.78 25.28 -7.78
CA LEU A 229 0.93 26.16 -6.62
C LEU A 229 0.64 27.61 -7.01
N ASP A 230 -0.10 28.34 -6.18
CA ASP A 230 -0.36 29.77 -6.36
C ASP A 230 -0.35 30.53 -5.02
N ASP A 231 -0.61 31.83 -5.05
CA ASP A 231 -0.65 32.72 -3.89
C ASP A 231 -1.80 32.43 -2.90
N LYS A 232 -2.75 31.57 -3.31
CA LYS A 232 -3.90 31.14 -2.50
C LYS A 232 -3.69 29.76 -1.89
N THR A 233 -2.62 29.06 -2.25
CA THR A 233 -2.28 27.76 -1.66
C THR A 233 -1.95 27.92 -0.17
N LYS A 234 -2.62 27.15 0.67
CA LYS A 234 -2.45 27.21 2.13
C LYS A 234 -1.43 26.16 2.59
N TYR A 235 -0.50 26.58 3.43
CA TYR A 235 0.53 25.72 4.00
C TYR A 235 0.32 25.59 5.52
N PHE A 236 0.10 24.37 6.00
CA PHE A 236 -0.04 24.03 7.41
C PHE A 236 1.11 23.10 7.81
N ILE A 237 2.21 23.68 8.32
CA ILE A 237 3.42 22.96 8.68
C ILE A 237 3.55 22.94 10.20
N ASN A 238 3.53 21.75 10.81
CA ASN A 238 3.48 21.57 12.25
C ASN A 238 2.51 22.55 12.94
N PRO A 239 1.21 22.55 12.57
CA PRO A 239 0.27 23.58 13.04
C PRO A 239 0.07 23.59 14.56
N THR A 240 0.44 22.50 15.26
CA THR A 240 0.44 22.43 16.72
C THR A 240 1.71 23.06 17.36
N GLY A 241 2.68 23.45 16.53
CA GLY A 241 3.94 24.10 16.92
C GLY A 241 5.08 23.10 17.18
N ARG A 242 4.99 22.22 18.15
CA ARG A 242 6.09 21.32 18.57
C ARG A 242 5.72 19.86 18.32
N PHE A 243 6.60 19.13 17.60
CA PHE A 243 6.46 17.69 17.37
C PHE A 243 7.80 16.97 17.63
N VAL A 244 8.25 16.94 18.87
CA VAL A 244 9.50 16.28 19.31
C VAL A 244 9.19 14.84 19.77
N ILE A 245 8.11 14.65 20.53
CA ILE A 245 7.63 13.33 20.93
C ILE A 245 6.79 12.78 19.76
N GLY A 246 7.22 11.68 19.17
CA GLY A 246 6.56 11.03 18.03
C GLY A 246 6.99 9.57 17.90
N GLY A 247 6.60 8.93 16.81
CA GLY A 247 6.79 7.50 16.64
C GLY A 247 6.11 6.69 17.73
N PRO A 248 6.55 5.45 18.02
CA PRO A 248 5.94 4.58 19.03
C PRO A 248 5.95 5.12 20.47
N GLN A 249 6.74 6.15 20.74
CA GLN A 249 6.68 6.87 22.02
C GLN A 249 5.43 7.74 22.13
N GLY A 250 4.99 8.32 21.01
CA GLY A 250 3.85 9.24 20.98
C GLY A 250 2.53 8.52 20.80
N ASP A 251 2.49 7.47 20.00
CA ASP A 251 1.30 6.70 19.68
C ASP A 251 1.66 5.25 19.33
N SER A 252 0.76 4.31 19.58
CA SER A 252 0.94 2.92 19.20
C SER A 252 0.68 2.70 17.71
N GLY A 253 1.34 1.69 17.13
CA GLY A 253 1.12 1.23 15.77
C GLY A 253 0.71 -0.22 15.69
N LEU A 254 -0.04 -0.56 14.65
CA LEU A 254 -0.49 -1.92 14.36
C LEU A 254 -0.50 -2.15 12.86
N THR A 255 -0.11 -3.35 12.44
CA THR A 255 -0.20 -3.80 11.05
C THR A 255 -1.62 -3.64 10.51
N GLY A 256 -1.76 -3.10 9.29
CA GLY A 256 -3.04 -2.99 8.60
C GLY A 256 -3.94 -1.85 9.05
N ARG A 257 -3.42 -0.82 9.73
CA ARG A 257 -4.21 0.37 10.13
C ARG A 257 -4.09 1.56 9.19
N LYS A 258 -3.34 1.44 8.08
CA LYS A 258 -3.17 2.49 7.07
C LYS A 258 -3.63 2.04 5.68
N ILE A 259 -4.70 1.23 5.63
CA ILE A 259 -5.18 0.58 4.40
C ILE A 259 -5.58 1.56 3.29
N ILE A 260 -6.04 2.75 3.64
CA ILE A 260 -6.40 3.79 2.67
C ILE A 260 -5.16 4.50 2.14
N VAL A 261 -4.15 4.74 2.99
CA VAL A 261 -2.82 5.21 2.60
C VAL A 261 -2.13 4.19 1.69
N ASP A 262 -2.27 2.92 1.99
CA ASP A 262 -1.67 1.82 1.21
C ASP A 262 -2.25 1.70 -0.20
N THR A 263 -3.46 2.22 -0.45
CA THR A 263 -4.21 2.07 -1.68
C THR A 263 -4.38 3.39 -2.44
N TYR A 264 -5.56 4.00 -2.43
CA TYR A 264 -5.88 5.11 -3.33
C TYR A 264 -6.23 6.41 -2.60
N GLY A 265 -5.93 6.53 -1.28
CA GLY A 265 -6.14 7.74 -0.51
C GLY A 265 -7.61 8.17 -0.38
N GLY A 266 -8.53 7.22 -0.45
CA GLY A 266 -9.98 7.47 -0.37
C GLY A 266 -10.65 7.80 -1.71
N TYR A 267 -9.90 7.80 -2.82
CA TYR A 267 -10.45 8.10 -4.15
C TYR A 267 -11.25 6.94 -4.75
N ALA A 268 -10.93 5.71 -4.35
CA ALA A 268 -11.62 4.48 -4.75
C ALA A 268 -12.24 3.78 -3.54
N HIS A 269 -13.15 2.84 -3.78
CA HIS A 269 -13.65 1.96 -2.74
C HIS A 269 -12.53 1.08 -2.16
N HIS A 270 -12.78 0.53 -0.99
CA HIS A 270 -11.89 -0.40 -0.31
C HIS A 270 -12.68 -1.57 0.27
N GLY A 271 -12.15 -2.79 0.15
CA GLY A 271 -12.80 -4.00 0.69
C GLY A 271 -12.60 -4.22 2.18
N GLY A 272 -11.68 -3.49 2.82
CA GLY A 272 -11.36 -3.58 4.24
C GLY A 272 -10.16 -4.46 4.58
N GLY A 273 -9.67 -5.29 3.65
CA GLY A 273 -8.54 -6.18 3.86
C GLY A 273 -7.20 -5.45 3.90
N ALA A 274 -6.37 -5.72 4.91
CA ALA A 274 -5.00 -5.26 4.99
C ALA A 274 -4.05 -6.14 4.17
N PHE A 275 -2.91 -5.58 3.74
CA PHE A 275 -1.93 -6.27 2.89
C PHE A 275 -0.73 -6.82 3.66
N SER A 276 -0.06 -5.95 4.43
CA SER A 276 1.21 -6.27 5.09
C SER A 276 1.11 -7.50 5.99
N GLY A 277 2.14 -8.33 5.98
CA GLY A 277 2.23 -9.56 6.76
C GLY A 277 1.51 -10.77 6.17
N LYS A 278 0.79 -10.61 5.05
CA LYS A 278 0.05 -11.68 4.38
C LYS A 278 0.79 -12.17 3.14
N ASP A 279 0.98 -13.49 3.01
CA ASP A 279 1.44 -14.09 1.76
C ASP A 279 0.35 -14.06 0.66
N ALA A 280 0.73 -14.37 -0.58
CA ALA A 280 -0.13 -14.22 -1.75
C ALA A 280 -1.33 -15.19 -1.83
N THR A 281 -1.42 -16.19 -0.96
CA THR A 281 -2.62 -17.04 -0.87
C THR A 281 -3.80 -16.29 -0.24
N LYS A 282 -3.53 -15.20 0.49
CA LYS A 282 -4.55 -14.30 1.04
C LYS A 282 -5.03 -13.35 -0.05
N VAL A 283 -6.26 -13.55 -0.50
CA VAL A 283 -6.87 -12.77 -1.59
C VAL A 283 -7.03 -11.28 -1.29
N ASP A 284 -7.10 -10.89 -0.02
CA ASP A 284 -7.05 -9.48 0.39
C ASP A 284 -5.87 -8.77 -0.27
N ARG A 285 -4.70 -9.40 -0.32
CA ARG A 285 -3.50 -8.87 -0.94
C ARG A 285 -3.43 -9.18 -2.43
N SER A 286 -3.44 -10.45 -2.81
CA SER A 286 -3.20 -10.88 -4.19
C SER A 286 -4.27 -10.41 -5.16
N ALA A 287 -5.55 -10.49 -4.79
CA ALA A 287 -6.65 -10.04 -5.65
C ALA A 287 -6.73 -8.51 -5.73
N SER A 288 -6.35 -7.77 -4.69
CA SER A 288 -6.21 -6.31 -4.78
C SER A 288 -5.12 -5.90 -5.77
N TYR A 289 -4.00 -6.62 -5.79
CA TYR A 289 -2.93 -6.40 -6.77
C TYR A 289 -3.39 -6.77 -8.20
N ALA A 290 -4.11 -7.88 -8.37
CA ALA A 290 -4.68 -8.25 -9.66
C ALA A 290 -5.71 -7.22 -10.14
N ALA A 291 -6.58 -6.73 -9.26
CA ALA A 291 -7.56 -5.70 -9.58
C ALA A 291 -6.89 -4.38 -10.01
N ARG A 292 -5.80 -3.95 -9.32
CA ARG A 292 -4.96 -2.83 -9.76
C ARG A 292 -4.35 -3.04 -11.13
N TYR A 293 -3.76 -4.21 -11.37
CA TYR A 293 -3.16 -4.57 -12.65
C TYR A 293 -4.16 -4.48 -13.80
N ILE A 294 -5.37 -4.98 -13.60
CA ILE A 294 -6.47 -4.90 -14.59
C ILE A 294 -6.87 -3.44 -14.82
N ALA A 295 -7.18 -2.69 -13.77
CA ALA A 295 -7.62 -1.29 -13.88
C ALA A 295 -6.59 -0.43 -14.61
N LYS A 296 -5.31 -0.60 -14.27
CA LYS A 296 -4.20 0.15 -14.89
C LYS A 296 -4.08 -0.16 -16.39
N ASN A 297 -4.15 -1.43 -16.78
CA ASN A 297 -4.09 -1.82 -18.19
C ASN A 297 -5.30 -1.34 -18.99
N ILE A 298 -6.52 -1.33 -18.44
CA ILE A 298 -7.73 -0.79 -19.07
C ILE A 298 -7.54 0.71 -19.37
N VAL A 299 -7.09 1.50 -18.38
CA VAL A 299 -6.90 2.94 -18.56
C VAL A 299 -5.75 3.23 -19.51
N ALA A 300 -4.63 2.53 -19.40
CA ALA A 300 -3.48 2.67 -20.29
C ALA A 300 -3.78 2.26 -21.74
N ALA A 301 -4.66 1.26 -21.94
CA ALA A 301 -5.15 0.89 -23.27
C ALA A 301 -6.05 1.97 -23.91
N GLY A 302 -6.51 2.95 -23.13
CA GLY A 302 -7.39 4.03 -23.58
C GLY A 302 -8.85 3.63 -23.65
N LEU A 303 -9.24 2.53 -23.01
CA LEU A 303 -10.63 2.04 -22.93
C LEU A 303 -11.52 2.89 -22.02
N ALA A 304 -10.89 3.57 -21.04
CA ALA A 304 -11.54 4.52 -20.13
C ALA A 304 -10.52 5.56 -19.62
N GLU A 305 -11.00 6.69 -19.10
CA GLU A 305 -10.15 7.68 -18.39
C GLU A 305 -9.94 7.27 -16.92
N LYS A 306 -10.93 6.58 -16.35
CA LYS A 306 -10.92 6.01 -14.98
C LYS A 306 -11.54 4.63 -15.02
N ALA A 307 -11.02 3.71 -14.23
CA ALA A 307 -11.58 2.37 -14.08
C ALA A 307 -11.41 1.89 -12.64
N GLU A 308 -12.50 1.36 -12.09
CA GLU A 308 -12.52 0.62 -10.83
C GLU A 308 -12.97 -0.81 -11.10
N ILE A 309 -12.25 -1.76 -10.52
CA ILE A 309 -12.51 -3.19 -10.62
C ILE A 309 -12.80 -3.72 -9.23
N GLN A 310 -13.93 -4.40 -9.06
CA GLN A 310 -14.20 -5.18 -7.87
C GLN A 310 -14.09 -6.67 -8.16
N LEU A 311 -13.41 -7.39 -7.31
CA LEU A 311 -13.35 -8.86 -7.27
C LEU A 311 -13.92 -9.34 -5.94
N SER A 312 -14.63 -10.48 -5.92
CA SER A 312 -15.06 -11.09 -4.67
C SER A 312 -14.84 -12.59 -4.66
N TYR A 313 -14.56 -13.14 -3.48
CA TYR A 313 -14.27 -14.56 -3.27
C TYR A 313 -15.06 -15.13 -2.09
N ALA A 314 -15.25 -16.45 -2.11
CA ALA A 314 -15.66 -17.24 -0.97
C ALA A 314 -14.49 -18.11 -0.49
N ILE A 315 -14.37 -18.31 0.82
CA ILE A 315 -13.31 -19.17 1.38
C ILE A 315 -13.37 -20.58 0.77
N GLY A 316 -12.22 -21.11 0.40
CA GLY A 316 -12.10 -22.45 -0.18
C GLY A 316 -12.63 -22.61 -1.61
N VAL A 317 -12.98 -21.51 -2.29
CA VAL A 317 -13.42 -21.49 -3.70
C VAL A 317 -12.33 -20.84 -4.55
N ALA A 318 -11.94 -21.47 -5.67
CA ALA A 318 -10.88 -20.96 -6.54
C ALA A 318 -11.38 -19.81 -7.42
N HIS A 319 -12.56 -19.96 -8.02
CA HIS A 319 -13.10 -18.94 -8.94
C HIS A 319 -13.69 -17.74 -8.20
N PRO A 320 -13.49 -16.49 -8.70
CA PRO A 320 -14.15 -15.33 -8.11
C PRO A 320 -15.67 -15.43 -8.25
N ILE A 321 -16.38 -15.08 -7.17
CA ILE A 321 -17.85 -15.08 -7.14
C ILE A 321 -18.41 -14.00 -8.07
N SER A 322 -17.78 -12.83 -8.11
CA SER A 322 -18.19 -11.72 -8.96
C SER A 322 -17.01 -10.89 -9.45
N ILE A 323 -17.21 -10.27 -10.62
CA ILE A 323 -16.36 -9.23 -11.19
C ILE A 323 -17.27 -8.06 -11.53
N HIS A 324 -16.96 -6.89 -11.00
CA HIS A 324 -17.65 -5.65 -11.34
C HIS A 324 -16.66 -4.64 -11.91
N VAL A 325 -17.10 -3.86 -12.90
CA VAL A 325 -16.31 -2.82 -13.56
C VAL A 325 -17.12 -1.53 -13.59
N ASP A 326 -16.56 -0.47 -13.03
CA ASP A 326 -17.07 0.89 -13.18
C ASP A 326 -16.02 1.75 -13.90
N THR A 327 -16.43 2.38 -14.99
CA THR A 327 -15.61 3.34 -15.76
C THR A 327 -16.00 4.79 -15.52
N PHE A 328 -16.90 5.05 -14.56
CA PHE A 328 -17.36 6.39 -14.19
C PHE A 328 -17.88 7.19 -15.39
N GLY A 329 -18.58 6.50 -16.31
CA GLY A 329 -19.10 7.09 -17.54
C GLY A 329 -18.06 7.44 -18.61
N THR A 330 -16.78 7.08 -18.41
CA THR A 330 -15.70 7.38 -19.36
C THR A 330 -15.35 6.21 -20.30
N GLY A 331 -16.02 5.08 -20.14
CA GLY A 331 -15.78 3.86 -20.91
C GLY A 331 -16.12 4.00 -22.39
N LYS A 332 -15.26 3.51 -23.27
CA LYS A 332 -15.48 3.47 -24.72
C LYS A 332 -16.18 2.20 -25.20
N ILE A 333 -16.22 1.17 -24.36
CA ILE A 333 -16.97 -0.07 -24.58
C ILE A 333 -17.82 -0.38 -23.34
N SER A 334 -18.80 -1.27 -23.46
CA SER A 334 -19.68 -1.59 -22.34
C SER A 334 -18.96 -2.34 -21.22
N SER A 335 -19.49 -2.24 -19.99
CA SER A 335 -18.94 -2.98 -18.83
C SER A 335 -19.00 -4.49 -19.03
N GLU A 336 -20.05 -5.02 -19.68
CA GLU A 336 -20.13 -6.45 -20.00
C GLU A 336 -19.00 -6.91 -20.91
N ARG A 337 -18.65 -6.10 -21.92
CA ARG A 337 -17.55 -6.40 -22.83
C ARG A 337 -16.19 -6.32 -22.11
N LEU A 338 -16.03 -5.38 -21.18
CA LEU A 338 -14.84 -5.30 -20.32
C LEU A 338 -14.75 -6.54 -19.41
N ILE A 339 -15.83 -6.96 -18.77
CA ILE A 339 -15.86 -8.16 -17.91
C ILE A 339 -15.48 -9.41 -18.71
N THR A 340 -16.01 -9.56 -19.93
CA THR A 340 -15.65 -10.67 -20.82
C THR A 340 -14.15 -10.67 -21.12
N ALA A 341 -13.60 -9.51 -21.51
CA ALA A 341 -12.18 -9.36 -21.80
C ALA A 341 -11.30 -9.63 -20.56
N ILE A 342 -11.74 -9.23 -19.37
CA ILE A 342 -11.04 -9.53 -18.11
C ILE A 342 -10.97 -11.05 -17.92
N ARG A 343 -12.08 -11.77 -18.05
CA ARG A 343 -12.12 -13.24 -17.90
C ARG A 343 -11.23 -13.98 -18.91
N GLU A 344 -11.13 -13.47 -20.13
CA GLU A 344 -10.34 -14.07 -21.21
C GLU A 344 -8.81 -13.83 -21.06
N ASN A 345 -8.40 -12.72 -20.43
CA ASN A 345 -7.03 -12.27 -20.43
C ASN A 345 -6.33 -12.30 -19.06
N PHE A 346 -7.08 -12.50 -17.97
CA PHE A 346 -6.56 -12.53 -16.61
C PHE A 346 -7.11 -13.74 -15.87
N ASP A 347 -6.22 -14.58 -15.37
CA ASP A 347 -6.62 -15.67 -14.49
C ASP A 347 -6.78 -15.14 -13.08
N LEU A 348 -8.00 -15.13 -12.57
CA LEU A 348 -8.34 -14.54 -11.28
C LEU A 348 -8.50 -15.57 -10.16
N ARG A 349 -8.19 -16.84 -10.42
CA ARG A 349 -8.03 -17.84 -9.36
C ARG A 349 -6.81 -17.52 -8.52
N PRO A 350 -6.77 -17.78 -7.20
CA PRO A 350 -5.62 -17.47 -6.36
C PRO A 350 -4.29 -17.96 -6.92
N ALA A 351 -4.21 -19.23 -7.36
CA ALA A 351 -3.02 -19.79 -7.99
C ALA A 351 -2.68 -19.10 -9.33
N GLY A 352 -3.70 -18.73 -10.10
CA GLY A 352 -3.56 -17.98 -11.35
C GLY A 352 -2.97 -16.59 -11.12
N ILE A 353 -3.47 -15.85 -10.14
CA ILE A 353 -2.93 -14.52 -9.75
C ILE A 353 -1.48 -14.64 -9.29
N ILE A 354 -1.17 -15.59 -8.40
CA ILE A 354 0.19 -15.84 -7.89
C ILE A 354 1.15 -16.08 -9.06
N LYS A 355 0.76 -16.91 -10.02
CA LYS A 355 1.58 -17.21 -11.20
C LYS A 355 1.70 -16.00 -12.13
N MET A 356 0.59 -15.34 -12.45
CA MET A 356 0.54 -14.20 -13.37
C MET A 356 1.38 -13.02 -12.89
N LEU A 357 1.36 -12.74 -11.59
CA LEU A 357 2.07 -11.63 -10.98
C LEU A 357 3.37 -12.06 -10.25
N ASP A 358 3.78 -13.33 -10.35
CA ASP A 358 5.01 -13.85 -9.75
C ASP A 358 5.15 -13.47 -8.26
N LEU A 359 4.10 -13.76 -7.48
CA LEU A 359 3.94 -13.28 -6.10
C LEU A 359 4.64 -14.14 -5.03
N LYS A 360 5.37 -15.18 -5.41
CA LYS A 360 6.18 -15.98 -4.46
C LYS A 360 7.55 -15.36 -4.16
N ARG A 361 7.90 -14.27 -4.83
CA ARG A 361 9.15 -13.53 -4.59
C ARG A 361 9.08 -12.67 -3.32
N PRO A 362 10.23 -12.43 -2.66
CA PRO A 362 10.32 -11.54 -1.51
C PRO A 362 10.33 -10.06 -1.95
N ILE A 363 9.18 -9.51 -2.34
CA ILE A 363 9.02 -8.15 -2.90
C ILE A 363 8.14 -7.24 -2.02
N TYR A 364 7.70 -7.73 -0.87
CA TYR A 364 6.61 -7.13 -0.11
C TYR A 364 7.07 -5.99 0.81
N ARG A 365 8.23 -6.10 1.45
CA ARG A 365 8.75 -5.07 2.34
C ARG A 365 8.85 -3.70 1.67
N SER A 366 9.24 -3.67 0.40
CA SER A 366 9.36 -2.43 -0.38
C SER A 366 8.03 -1.69 -0.56
N THR A 367 6.90 -2.38 -0.42
CA THR A 367 5.55 -1.82 -0.57
C THR A 367 4.97 -1.31 0.75
N ALA A 368 5.53 -1.69 1.89
CA ALA A 368 4.98 -1.44 3.21
C ALA A 368 5.03 0.04 3.66
N ALA A 369 5.65 0.93 2.88
CA ALA A 369 5.61 2.37 3.06
C ALA A 369 5.49 3.07 1.70
N TYR A 370 4.86 4.25 1.68
CA TYR A 370 4.66 5.08 0.48
C TYR A 370 3.71 4.52 -0.58
N GLY A 371 2.78 3.64 -0.17
CA GLY A 371 1.76 3.03 -1.00
C GLY A 371 2.20 1.76 -1.71
N HIS A 372 1.22 0.89 -2.00
CA HIS A 372 1.41 -0.36 -2.74
C HIS A 372 1.24 -0.18 -4.25
N PHE A 373 0.66 0.93 -4.68
CA PHE A 373 0.31 1.21 -6.07
C PHE A 373 0.96 2.50 -6.58
N GLY A 374 1.17 2.57 -7.92
CA GLY A 374 1.76 3.73 -8.58
C GLY A 374 3.26 3.91 -8.29
N ARG A 375 3.94 2.87 -7.83
CA ARG A 375 5.38 2.90 -7.52
C ARG A 375 6.20 2.79 -8.80
N THR A 376 7.16 3.68 -8.97
CA THR A 376 8.10 3.69 -10.10
C THR A 376 9.55 3.46 -9.67
N ASP A 377 9.79 3.43 -8.37
CA ASP A 377 11.09 3.22 -7.74
C ASP A 377 11.40 1.74 -7.44
N VAL A 378 10.40 0.86 -7.59
CA VAL A 378 10.52 -0.60 -7.39
C VAL A 378 9.81 -1.35 -8.53
N ASP A 379 10.34 -2.53 -8.91
CA ASP A 379 9.71 -3.38 -9.94
C ASP A 379 8.58 -4.21 -9.32
N LEU A 380 7.36 -3.74 -9.47
CA LEU A 380 6.16 -4.41 -8.99
C LEU A 380 5.35 -4.98 -10.15
N PRO A 381 5.08 -6.31 -10.17
CA PRO A 381 4.42 -6.95 -11.30
C PRO A 381 3.03 -6.41 -11.64
N TRP A 382 2.27 -5.97 -10.62
CA TRP A 382 0.93 -5.39 -10.81
C TRP A 382 0.91 -3.97 -11.39
N GLU A 383 2.09 -3.36 -11.56
CA GLU A 383 2.24 -2.08 -12.24
C GLU A 383 2.63 -2.22 -13.73
N ARG A 384 2.81 -3.43 -14.26
CA ARG A 384 3.16 -3.70 -15.66
C ARG A 384 2.01 -3.36 -16.61
N LEU A 385 2.37 -2.97 -17.84
CA LEU A 385 1.47 -2.57 -18.93
C LEU A 385 1.46 -3.56 -20.10
N ASP A 386 1.78 -4.80 -19.85
CA ASP A 386 1.94 -5.87 -20.85
C ASP A 386 0.62 -6.41 -21.42
N LYS A 387 -0.53 -5.98 -20.88
CA LYS A 387 -1.87 -6.29 -21.42
C LYS A 387 -2.48 -5.16 -22.27
N VAL A 388 -1.78 -4.03 -22.40
CA VAL A 388 -2.31 -2.84 -23.08
C VAL A 388 -2.66 -3.11 -24.54
N ASP A 389 -1.81 -3.80 -25.30
CA ASP A 389 -2.05 -3.99 -26.73
C ASP A 389 -3.23 -4.92 -27.01
N ILE A 390 -3.37 -6.01 -26.23
CA ILE A 390 -4.50 -6.92 -26.36
C ILE A 390 -5.81 -6.23 -25.96
N LEU A 391 -5.81 -5.43 -24.90
CA LEU A 391 -7.00 -4.68 -24.49
C LEU A 391 -7.35 -3.57 -25.49
N ARG A 392 -6.35 -2.89 -26.07
CA ARG A 392 -6.58 -1.84 -27.08
C ARG A 392 -7.24 -2.40 -28.35
N SER A 393 -7.01 -3.66 -28.70
CA SER A 393 -7.67 -4.29 -29.85
C SER A 393 -9.20 -4.41 -29.71
N LEU A 394 -9.74 -4.10 -28.54
CA LEU A 394 -11.21 -4.07 -28.30
C LEU A 394 -11.87 -2.77 -28.77
N LEU A 395 -11.07 -1.71 -29.05
CA LEU A 395 -11.55 -0.44 -29.62
C LEU A 395 -11.92 -0.60 -31.08
#